data_b00753b7e4c5739a2034cd56327e4fce
#
_entry.id   b00753b7e4c5739a2034cd56327e4fce
#
_cell.length_a   1.000
_cell.length_b   1.000
_cell.length_c   1.000
_cell.angle_alpha   90.00
_cell.angle_beta   90.00
_cell.angle_gamma   90.00
#
_symmetry.space_group_name_H-M   'P 1'
#
loop_
_entity.id
_entity.type
_entity.pdbx_description
1 polymer ?
#
loop_
_entity_poly.entity_id
_entity_poly.type
_entity_poly.pdbx_seq_one_letter_code
_entity_poly.pdbx_strand_id
1 'polypeptide(L)'
;LDTHQDLWFATKDTISKKYDHTFKDIFQEIFDAEYKEKFEEAGITYFYTLIDDAVARVMKSEGGYIWACKNYDGDVMSDMVSSAFGSLAMMTSVLVSPQGYYEYEAAHGTVQRHYYKHLKGEETSTNSVATIFAWTGALRKRGEIDGIKELQDFADKLEKACISTIESGKMTKDLALITTLEHPTVLNSEDFIKAIRTTLEGMLSL
;
A
#
# COMPACT_ATOMS: atom_id res chain seq x y z
N LEU A 1 -0.04 -3.89 18.53
CA LEU A 1 0.80 -3.72 19.74
C LEU A 1 2.24 -3.36 19.38
N ASP A 2 2.85 -4.03 18.42
CA ASP A 2 4.26 -3.81 18.05
C ASP A 2 4.53 -2.43 17.43
N THR A 3 3.53 -1.82 16.80
CA THR A 3 3.66 -0.51 16.15
C THR A 3 3.32 0.66 17.07
N HIS A 4 2.72 0.43 18.22
CA HIS A 4 2.20 1.45 19.15
C HIS A 4 1.27 2.48 18.48
N GLN A 5 0.49 2.05 17.47
CA GLN A 5 -0.48 2.90 16.77
C GLN A 5 -1.88 2.63 17.31
N ASP A 6 -2.71 3.67 17.32
CA ASP A 6 -4.12 3.54 17.68
C ASP A 6 -4.86 2.61 16.73
N LEU A 7 -5.91 1.95 17.20
CA LEU A 7 -6.75 1.09 16.39
C LEU A 7 -8.14 1.69 16.20
N TRP A 8 -8.43 2.09 14.98
CA TRP A 8 -9.75 2.55 14.57
C TRP A 8 -10.48 1.40 13.91
N PHE A 9 -11.64 1.06 14.42
CA PHE A 9 -12.51 0.04 13.84
C PHE A 9 -13.79 0.68 13.29
N ALA A 10 -14.11 0.43 12.04
CA ALA A 10 -15.25 1.05 11.37
C ALA A 10 -16.13 0.04 10.64
N THR A 11 -17.42 0.23 10.77
CA THR A 11 -18.48 -0.48 10.01
C THR A 11 -19.65 0.47 9.72
N LYS A 12 -20.69 -0.02 9.05
CA LYS A 12 -21.95 0.72 8.89
C LYS A 12 -23.12 -0.08 9.50
N ASP A 13 -23.04 -0.43 10.78
CA ASP A 13 -24.05 -1.23 11.49
C ASP A 13 -25.43 -0.54 11.59
N THR A 14 -25.47 0.77 11.41
CA THR A 14 -26.74 1.53 11.32
C THR A 14 -27.55 1.22 10.05
N ILE A 15 -26.89 0.78 8.99
CA ILE A 15 -27.49 0.41 7.69
C ILE A 15 -27.48 -1.10 7.52
N SER A 16 -26.31 -1.73 7.60
CA SER A 16 -26.14 -3.18 7.52
C SER A 16 -26.34 -3.84 8.89
N LYS A 17 -27.57 -3.79 9.39
CA LYS A 17 -27.91 -4.16 10.77
C LYS A 17 -27.58 -5.61 11.13
N LYS A 18 -27.54 -6.52 10.17
CA LYS A 18 -27.24 -7.93 10.43
C LYS A 18 -25.75 -8.21 10.37
N TYR A 19 -25.11 -7.94 9.23
CA TYR A 19 -23.72 -8.35 9.01
C TYR A 19 -22.72 -7.42 9.68
N ASP A 20 -22.89 -6.12 9.57
CA ASP A 20 -21.97 -5.16 10.19
C ASP A 20 -22.12 -5.14 11.71
N HIS A 21 -23.33 -5.32 12.20
CA HIS A 21 -23.58 -5.43 13.63
C HIS A 21 -22.91 -6.69 14.21
N THR A 22 -23.08 -7.85 13.56
CA THR A 22 -22.41 -9.09 13.96
C THR A 22 -20.89 -8.94 13.94
N PHE A 23 -20.34 -8.32 12.90
CA PHE A 23 -18.90 -8.07 12.79
C PHE A 23 -18.39 -7.15 13.91
N LYS A 24 -19.14 -6.11 14.22
CA LYS A 24 -18.84 -5.18 15.31
C LYS A 24 -18.85 -5.90 16.67
N ASP A 25 -19.88 -6.71 16.94
CA ASP A 25 -20.02 -7.40 18.21
C ASP A 25 -18.89 -8.41 18.43
N ILE A 26 -18.54 -9.20 17.41
CA ILE A 26 -17.41 -10.15 17.46
C ILE A 26 -16.09 -9.41 17.70
N PHE A 27 -15.87 -8.30 17.00
CA PHE A 27 -14.64 -7.52 17.16
C PHE A 27 -14.53 -6.95 18.58
N GLN A 28 -15.62 -6.42 19.12
CA GLN A 28 -15.65 -5.89 20.48
C GLN A 28 -15.46 -7.00 21.53
N GLU A 29 -16.11 -8.15 21.36
CA GLU A 29 -15.95 -9.30 22.25
C GLU A 29 -14.48 -9.77 22.33
N ILE A 30 -13.83 -9.90 21.19
CA ILE A 30 -12.40 -10.28 21.13
C ILE A 30 -11.52 -9.20 21.77
N PHE A 31 -11.79 -7.93 21.48
CA PHE A 31 -11.05 -6.84 22.09
C PHE A 31 -11.16 -6.85 23.61
N ASP A 32 -12.38 -6.93 24.15
CA ASP A 32 -12.62 -6.93 25.61
C ASP A 32 -12.02 -8.15 26.30
N ALA A 33 -12.05 -9.33 25.64
CA ALA A 33 -11.56 -10.57 26.22
C ALA A 33 -10.04 -10.72 26.19
N GLU A 34 -9.37 -10.21 25.15
CA GLU A 34 -7.97 -10.57 24.88
C GLU A 34 -7.02 -9.38 24.78
N TYR A 35 -7.49 -8.18 24.44
CA TYR A 35 -6.62 -7.07 24.05
C TYR A 35 -6.77 -5.82 24.91
N LYS A 36 -7.85 -5.62 25.61
CA LYS A 36 -8.14 -4.40 26.36
C LYS A 36 -7.00 -4.02 27.32
N GLU A 37 -6.62 -4.95 28.20
CA GLU A 37 -5.54 -4.71 29.19
C GLU A 37 -4.21 -4.43 28.48
N LYS A 38 -3.89 -5.18 27.42
CA LYS A 38 -2.65 -5.00 26.64
C LYS A 38 -2.59 -3.63 25.95
N PHE A 39 -3.73 -3.11 25.50
CA PHE A 39 -3.82 -1.79 24.89
C PHE A 39 -3.65 -0.68 25.93
N GLU A 40 -4.29 -0.85 27.09
CA GLU A 40 -4.14 0.07 28.22
C GLU A 40 -2.68 0.15 28.68
N GLU A 41 -2.01 -0.99 28.84
CA GLU A 41 -0.59 -1.07 29.21
C GLU A 41 0.34 -0.44 28.16
N ALA A 42 0.03 -0.61 26.87
CA ALA A 42 0.80 -0.05 25.76
C ALA A 42 0.46 1.41 25.46
N GLY A 43 -0.55 2.00 26.11
CA GLY A 43 -1.02 3.36 25.83
C GLY A 43 -1.66 3.52 24.46
N ILE A 44 -2.25 2.45 23.91
CA ILE A 44 -2.90 2.41 22.59
C ILE A 44 -4.38 2.65 22.75
N THR A 45 -4.94 3.55 21.93
CA THR A 45 -6.38 3.81 21.89
C THR A 45 -7.09 2.89 20.90
N TYR A 46 -8.12 2.20 21.36
CA TYR A 46 -9.08 1.53 20.49
C TYR A 46 -10.42 2.26 20.53
N PHE A 47 -11.02 2.52 19.37
CA PHE A 47 -12.40 2.96 19.33
C PHE A 47 -13.12 2.50 18.06
N TYR A 48 -14.43 2.33 18.21
CA TYR A 48 -15.35 2.06 17.13
C TYR A 48 -15.96 3.34 16.59
N THR A 49 -16.13 3.44 15.29
CA THR A 49 -16.84 4.53 14.63
C THR A 49 -17.62 4.04 13.41
N LEU A 50 -18.55 4.83 12.92
CA LEU A 50 -19.22 4.53 11.64
C LEU A 50 -18.27 4.88 10.49
N ILE A 51 -18.36 4.15 9.38
CA ILE A 51 -17.47 4.31 8.23
C ILE A 51 -17.51 5.74 7.65
N ASP A 52 -18.66 6.36 7.60
CA ASP A 52 -18.82 7.75 7.15
C ASP A 52 -18.16 8.77 8.10
N ASP A 53 -18.21 8.54 9.40
CA ASP A 53 -17.46 9.34 10.37
C ASP A 53 -15.94 9.11 10.24
N ALA A 54 -15.54 7.87 9.99
CA ALA A 54 -14.13 7.54 9.75
C ALA A 54 -13.57 8.30 8.54
N VAL A 55 -14.33 8.39 7.44
CA VAL A 55 -13.97 9.20 6.26
C VAL A 55 -13.71 10.66 6.64
N ALA A 56 -14.60 11.26 7.43
CA ALA A 56 -14.45 12.65 7.84
C ALA A 56 -13.26 12.85 8.80
N ARG A 57 -12.91 11.84 9.59
CA ARG A 57 -11.78 11.86 10.51
C ARG A 57 -10.44 11.72 9.79
N VAL A 58 -10.32 10.76 8.86
CA VAL A 58 -9.07 10.50 8.14
C VAL A 58 -8.56 11.73 7.39
N MET A 59 -9.47 12.49 6.80
CA MET A 59 -9.14 13.73 6.07
C MET A 59 -8.58 14.85 6.95
N LYS A 60 -8.75 14.75 8.26
CA LYS A 60 -8.30 15.73 9.26
C LYS A 60 -7.22 15.17 10.18
N SER A 61 -6.85 13.92 10.00
CA SER A 61 -5.91 13.20 10.85
C SER A 61 -4.46 13.45 10.43
N GLU A 62 -3.58 13.47 11.40
CA GLU A 62 -2.13 13.46 11.19
C GLU A 62 -1.57 12.03 11.00
N GLY A 63 -2.42 11.01 11.03
CA GLY A 63 -2.02 9.60 10.98
C GLY A 63 -1.76 9.00 12.37
N GLY A 64 -0.95 7.93 12.42
CA GLY A 64 -0.60 7.26 13.67
C GLY A 64 -1.63 6.24 14.16
N TYR A 65 -2.42 5.67 13.24
CA TYR A 65 -3.42 4.65 13.56
C TYR A 65 -3.48 3.56 12.50
N ILE A 66 -3.97 2.40 12.91
CA ILE A 66 -4.37 1.30 12.04
C ILE A 66 -5.89 1.37 11.90
N TRP A 67 -6.38 1.32 10.68
CA TRP A 67 -7.80 1.33 10.40
C TRP A 67 -8.29 -0.06 10.02
N ALA A 68 -9.06 -0.68 10.92
CA ALA A 68 -9.71 -1.97 10.68
C ALA A 68 -11.12 -1.75 10.12
N CYS A 69 -11.45 -2.39 9.01
CA CYS A 69 -12.76 -2.33 8.37
C CYS A 69 -12.98 -3.56 7.48
N LYS A 70 -14.18 -3.68 6.92
CA LYS A 70 -14.46 -4.74 5.95
C LYS A 70 -13.75 -4.48 4.62
N ASN A 71 -13.54 -5.54 3.85
CA ASN A 71 -12.83 -5.52 2.57
C ASN A 71 -13.29 -4.39 1.65
N TYR A 72 -14.59 -4.28 1.33
CA TYR A 72 -15.09 -3.24 0.44
C TYR A 72 -14.83 -1.82 0.96
N ASP A 73 -15.02 -1.59 2.25
CA ASP A 73 -14.74 -0.29 2.87
C ASP A 73 -13.24 0.03 2.77
N GLY A 74 -12.39 -0.97 2.99
CA GLY A 74 -10.94 -0.86 2.84
C GLY A 74 -10.51 -0.53 1.42
N ASP A 75 -11.07 -1.22 0.42
CA ASP A 75 -10.79 -0.96 -1.00
C ASP A 75 -11.11 0.50 -1.36
N VAL A 76 -12.32 0.95 -1.02
CA VAL A 76 -12.76 2.33 -1.33
C VAL A 76 -11.89 3.37 -0.61
N MET A 77 -11.58 3.12 0.67
CA MET A 77 -10.86 4.10 1.49
C MET A 77 -9.38 4.16 1.17
N SER A 78 -8.74 3.03 0.89
CA SER A 78 -7.33 2.99 0.50
C SER A 78 -7.12 3.68 -0.85
N ASP A 79 -8.01 3.46 -1.83
CA ASP A 79 -7.97 4.13 -3.12
C ASP A 79 -8.17 5.65 -2.98
N MET A 80 -9.10 6.08 -2.14
CA MET A 80 -9.35 7.51 -1.89
C MET A 80 -8.11 8.18 -1.26
N VAL A 81 -7.55 7.59 -0.22
CA VAL A 81 -6.37 8.12 0.47
C VAL A 81 -5.17 8.14 -0.47
N SER A 82 -4.91 7.03 -1.18
CA SER A 82 -3.82 6.93 -2.14
C SER A 82 -3.92 7.97 -3.27
N SER A 83 -5.14 8.20 -3.77
CA SER A 83 -5.39 9.22 -4.81
C SER A 83 -5.09 10.65 -4.33
N ALA A 84 -5.25 10.93 -3.04
CA ALA A 84 -4.93 12.22 -2.46
C ALA A 84 -3.42 12.48 -2.37
N PHE A 85 -2.61 11.42 -2.30
CA PHE A 85 -1.15 11.50 -2.19
C PHE A 85 -0.41 11.22 -3.50
N GLY A 86 -1.10 10.80 -4.55
CA GLY A 86 -0.43 10.53 -5.82
C GLY A 86 -1.20 9.61 -6.75
N SER A 87 -0.50 8.64 -7.34
CA SER A 87 -1.06 7.68 -8.28
C SER A 87 -1.43 6.37 -7.59
N LEU A 88 -2.62 5.84 -7.90
CA LEU A 88 -3.02 4.47 -7.52
C LEU A 88 -2.01 3.41 -7.98
N ALA A 89 -1.29 3.68 -9.08
CA ALA A 89 -0.25 2.80 -9.62
C ALA A 89 1.00 2.67 -8.72
N MET A 90 1.03 3.32 -7.56
CA MET A 90 2.09 3.19 -6.55
C MET A 90 1.62 2.37 -5.33
N MET A 91 0.36 2.00 -5.27
CA MET A 91 -0.23 1.30 -4.12
C MET A 91 -0.04 -0.22 -4.23
N THR A 92 0.34 -0.83 -3.12
CA THR A 92 0.44 -2.29 -2.97
C THR A 92 -0.58 -2.81 -1.97
N SER A 93 -0.93 -4.08 -2.11
CA SER A 93 -1.78 -4.81 -1.19
C SER A 93 -1.05 -6.04 -0.66
N VAL A 94 -1.36 -6.40 0.57
CA VAL A 94 -0.82 -7.60 1.22
C VAL A 94 -1.98 -8.37 1.84
N LEU A 95 -2.16 -9.62 1.41
CA LEU A 95 -3.11 -10.55 2.01
C LEU A 95 -2.37 -11.44 3.00
N VAL A 96 -2.92 -11.58 4.20
CA VAL A 96 -2.32 -12.38 5.26
C VAL A 96 -3.34 -13.40 5.77
N SER A 97 -3.00 -14.69 5.71
CA SER A 97 -3.86 -15.73 6.27
C SER A 97 -3.69 -15.83 7.79
N PRO A 98 -4.67 -16.40 8.52
CA PRO A 98 -4.52 -16.68 9.95
C PRO A 98 -3.33 -17.59 10.30
N GLN A 99 -2.83 -18.39 9.34
CA GLN A 99 -1.69 -19.26 9.50
C GLN A 99 -0.34 -18.58 9.21
N GLY A 100 -0.36 -17.27 8.85
CA GLY A 100 0.86 -16.50 8.56
C GLY A 100 1.42 -16.69 7.14
N TYR A 101 0.58 -17.07 6.17
CA TYR A 101 0.95 -17.00 4.75
C TYR A 101 0.67 -15.59 4.22
N TYR A 102 1.56 -15.12 3.35
CA TYR A 102 1.52 -13.77 2.79
C TYR A 102 1.41 -13.83 1.27
N GLU A 103 0.54 -13.01 0.69
CA GLU A 103 0.45 -12.75 -0.74
C GLU A 103 0.60 -11.24 -0.96
N TYR A 104 1.46 -10.86 -1.90
CA TYR A 104 1.76 -9.48 -2.24
C TYR A 104 1.32 -9.19 -3.66
N GLU A 105 0.58 -8.11 -3.86
CA GLU A 105 0.08 -7.72 -5.17
C GLU A 105 0.14 -6.20 -5.37
N ALA A 106 0.07 -5.76 -6.62
CA ALA A 106 -0.26 -4.38 -6.92
C ALA A 106 -1.75 -4.15 -6.67
N ALA A 107 -2.11 -3.13 -5.90
CA ALA A 107 -3.51 -2.86 -5.53
C ALA A 107 -4.36 -2.26 -6.67
N HIS A 108 -3.92 -2.33 -7.90
CA HIS A 108 -4.63 -1.83 -9.08
C HIS A 108 -4.92 -2.96 -10.09
N GLY A 109 -5.87 -2.71 -11.00
CA GLY A 109 -6.24 -3.66 -12.04
C GLY A 109 -5.15 -3.88 -13.10
N THR A 110 -5.44 -4.77 -14.05
CA THR A 110 -4.50 -5.29 -15.05
C THR A 110 -4.14 -4.33 -16.18
N VAL A 111 -4.67 -3.10 -16.18
CA VAL A 111 -4.39 -2.05 -17.19
C VAL A 111 -4.54 -2.56 -18.65
N GLN A 112 -5.58 -3.34 -18.91
CA GLN A 112 -5.83 -4.02 -20.21
C GLN A 112 -5.70 -3.08 -21.41
N ARG A 113 -6.09 -1.81 -21.26
CA ARG A 113 -5.99 -0.83 -22.34
C ARG A 113 -4.54 -0.64 -22.84
N HIS A 114 -3.55 -0.64 -21.95
CA HIS A 114 -2.14 -0.55 -22.32
C HIS A 114 -1.65 -1.85 -22.94
N TYR A 115 -2.10 -2.99 -22.45
CA TYR A 115 -1.78 -4.29 -23.02
C TYR A 115 -2.26 -4.41 -24.49
N TYR A 116 -3.50 -4.02 -24.78
CA TYR A 116 -4.01 -4.02 -26.15
C TYR A 116 -3.29 -3.04 -27.09
N LYS A 117 -2.80 -1.93 -26.58
CA LYS A 117 -1.92 -1.04 -27.35
C LYS A 117 -0.58 -1.70 -27.65
N HIS A 118 0.05 -2.31 -26.65
CA HIS A 118 1.29 -3.05 -26.81
C HIS A 118 1.17 -4.15 -27.87
N LEU A 119 0.08 -4.92 -27.89
CA LEU A 119 -0.18 -5.94 -28.91
C LEU A 119 -0.26 -5.39 -30.34
N LYS A 120 -0.58 -4.12 -30.51
CA LYS A 120 -0.60 -3.41 -31.80
C LYS A 120 0.76 -2.78 -32.14
N GLY A 121 1.77 -2.98 -31.32
CA GLY A 121 3.08 -2.34 -31.49
C GLY A 121 3.12 -0.86 -31.11
N GLU A 122 2.08 -0.37 -30.40
CA GLU A 122 2.08 1.00 -29.89
C GLU A 122 2.89 1.12 -28.62
N GLU A 123 3.61 2.22 -28.48
CA GLU A 123 4.35 2.55 -27.25
C GLU A 123 3.38 2.86 -26.09
N THR A 124 3.70 2.37 -24.91
CA THR A 124 2.92 2.62 -23.68
C THR A 124 3.82 3.13 -22.55
N SER A 125 3.25 3.97 -21.69
CA SER A 125 3.90 4.43 -20.46
C SER A 125 3.09 3.94 -19.27
N THR A 126 3.30 2.67 -18.91
CA THR A 126 2.65 2.02 -17.76
C THR A 126 3.56 2.13 -16.55
N ASN A 127 3.01 2.63 -15.45
CA ASN A 127 3.73 2.68 -14.18
C ASN A 127 3.82 1.27 -13.57
N SER A 128 5.04 0.82 -13.32
CA SER A 128 5.33 -0.51 -12.75
C SER A 128 5.69 -0.47 -11.27
N VAL A 129 5.62 0.69 -10.61
CA VAL A 129 6.09 0.86 -9.22
C VAL A 129 5.37 -0.06 -8.26
N ALA A 130 4.03 -0.12 -8.30
CA ALA A 130 3.26 -0.99 -7.40
C ALA A 130 3.63 -2.46 -7.58
N THR A 131 3.85 -2.92 -8.81
CA THR A 131 4.30 -4.30 -9.08
C THR A 131 5.71 -4.55 -8.53
N ILE A 132 6.63 -3.60 -8.71
CA ILE A 132 7.98 -3.70 -8.15
C ILE A 132 7.90 -3.74 -6.62
N PHE A 133 7.09 -2.90 -6.00
CA PHE A 133 6.95 -2.84 -4.53
C PHE A 133 6.24 -4.08 -3.96
N ALA A 134 5.33 -4.69 -4.70
CA ALA A 134 4.78 -6.00 -4.34
C ALA A 134 5.91 -7.07 -4.29
N TRP A 135 6.78 -7.10 -5.30
CA TRP A 135 7.95 -8.00 -5.32
C TRP A 135 8.94 -7.69 -4.18
N THR A 136 9.26 -6.43 -3.93
CA THR A 136 10.19 -6.08 -2.82
C THR A 136 9.60 -6.43 -1.46
N GLY A 137 8.30 -6.22 -1.25
CA GLY A 137 7.60 -6.67 -0.06
C GLY A 137 7.70 -8.19 0.15
N ALA A 138 7.44 -8.96 -0.91
CA ALA A 138 7.55 -10.42 -0.87
C ALA A 138 8.99 -10.90 -0.61
N LEU A 139 9.98 -10.29 -1.26
CA LEU A 139 11.40 -10.60 -1.07
C LEU A 139 11.87 -10.27 0.36
N ARG A 140 11.48 -9.11 0.89
CA ARG A 140 11.78 -8.71 2.27
C ARG A 140 11.18 -9.70 3.25
N LYS A 141 9.90 -10.05 3.07
CA LYS A 141 9.22 -11.03 3.94
C LYS A 141 9.85 -12.41 3.84
N ARG A 142 10.24 -12.84 2.66
CA ARG A 142 10.97 -14.11 2.48
C ARG A 142 12.33 -14.07 3.19
N GLY A 143 13.05 -12.95 3.06
CA GLY A 143 14.31 -12.73 3.76
C GLY A 143 14.16 -12.75 5.29
N GLU A 144 13.07 -12.19 5.82
CA GLU A 144 12.75 -12.25 7.25
C GLU A 144 12.52 -13.71 7.71
N ILE A 145 11.69 -14.46 6.98
CA ILE A 145 11.34 -15.85 7.34
C ILE A 145 12.56 -16.76 7.29
N ASP A 146 13.44 -16.60 6.32
CA ASP A 146 14.61 -17.48 6.12
C ASP A 146 15.89 -16.93 6.80
N GLY A 147 15.84 -15.74 7.40
CA GLY A 147 17.02 -15.10 8.00
C GLY A 147 18.06 -14.64 6.96
N ILE A 148 17.65 -14.34 5.71
CA ILE A 148 18.53 -13.91 4.61
C ILE A 148 18.54 -12.39 4.56
N LYS A 149 19.54 -11.78 5.21
CA LYS A 149 19.68 -10.33 5.30
C LYS A 149 19.94 -9.68 3.94
N GLU A 150 20.71 -10.31 3.09
CA GLU A 150 21.04 -9.84 1.73
C GLU A 150 19.79 -9.68 0.86
N LEU A 151 18.77 -10.52 1.06
CA LEU A 151 17.51 -10.43 0.35
C LEU A 151 16.69 -9.21 0.80
N GLN A 152 16.70 -8.92 2.09
CA GLN A 152 16.06 -7.74 2.65
C GLN A 152 16.76 -6.47 2.14
N ASP A 153 18.09 -6.42 2.22
CA ASP A 153 18.90 -5.28 1.75
C ASP A 153 18.74 -5.03 0.24
N PHE A 154 18.59 -6.09 -0.56
CA PHE A 154 18.30 -5.97 -1.99
C PHE A 154 16.92 -5.34 -2.22
N ALA A 155 15.89 -5.81 -1.49
CA ALA A 155 14.54 -5.27 -1.60
C ALA A 155 14.50 -3.77 -1.25
N ASP A 156 15.17 -3.37 -0.18
CA ASP A 156 15.28 -1.97 0.24
C ASP A 156 16.01 -1.10 -0.80
N LYS A 157 17.10 -1.62 -1.38
CA LYS A 157 17.82 -0.93 -2.45
C LYS A 157 16.99 -0.77 -3.71
N LEU A 158 16.17 -1.78 -4.08
CA LEU A 158 15.31 -1.71 -5.25
C LEU A 158 14.18 -0.69 -5.06
N GLU A 159 13.54 -0.62 -3.91
CA GLU A 159 12.57 0.43 -3.59
C GLU A 159 13.20 1.82 -3.65
N LYS A 160 14.35 1.98 -3.02
CA LYS A 160 15.11 3.23 -3.05
C LYS A 160 15.51 3.63 -4.48
N ALA A 161 15.88 2.68 -5.34
CA ALA A 161 16.20 2.94 -6.73
C ALA A 161 14.97 3.43 -7.51
N CYS A 162 13.77 2.87 -7.28
CA CYS A 162 12.54 3.36 -7.87
C CYS A 162 12.26 4.81 -7.47
N ILE A 163 12.29 5.10 -6.17
CA ILE A 163 12.02 6.44 -5.62
C ILE A 163 13.05 7.44 -6.18
N SER A 164 14.34 7.13 -6.09
CA SER A 164 15.41 8.02 -6.58
C SER A 164 15.32 8.27 -8.10
N THR A 165 14.88 7.29 -8.88
CA THR A 165 14.65 7.47 -10.31
C THR A 165 13.55 8.48 -10.57
N ILE A 166 12.42 8.38 -9.85
CA ILE A 166 11.30 9.32 -9.96
C ILE A 166 11.71 10.71 -9.48
N GLU A 167 12.36 10.82 -8.32
CA GLU A 167 12.85 12.09 -7.77
C GLU A 167 13.88 12.79 -8.68
N SER A 168 14.65 12.03 -9.47
CA SER A 168 15.53 12.57 -10.49
C SER A 168 14.80 13.16 -11.71
N GLY A 169 13.48 13.09 -11.73
CA GLY A 169 12.64 13.59 -12.82
C GLY A 169 12.35 12.58 -13.92
N LYS A 170 12.81 11.33 -13.82
CA LYS A 170 12.55 10.26 -14.79
C LYS A 170 11.36 9.44 -14.34
N MET A 171 10.25 9.53 -15.06
CA MET A 171 9.01 8.93 -14.62
C MET A 171 8.06 8.56 -15.75
N THR A 172 7.03 7.78 -15.44
CA THR A 172 5.95 7.45 -16.36
C THR A 172 4.96 8.61 -16.51
N LYS A 173 4.13 8.54 -17.55
CA LYS A 173 3.22 9.62 -17.93
C LYS A 173 2.23 10.00 -16.82
N ASP A 174 1.72 9.03 -16.07
CA ASP A 174 0.79 9.27 -14.95
C ASP A 174 1.43 10.12 -13.85
N LEU A 175 2.68 9.81 -13.48
CA LEU A 175 3.44 10.59 -12.50
C LEU A 175 3.81 11.98 -13.02
N ALA A 176 4.15 12.08 -14.30
CA ALA A 176 4.47 13.37 -14.92
C ALA A 176 3.29 14.34 -14.96
N LEU A 177 2.05 13.84 -14.89
CA LEU A 177 0.83 14.67 -14.84
C LEU A 177 0.56 15.27 -13.45
N ILE A 178 1.15 14.72 -12.40
CA ILE A 178 0.89 15.13 -11.01
C ILE A 178 2.14 15.67 -10.29
N THR A 179 3.31 15.52 -10.90
CA THR A 179 4.57 16.03 -10.32
C THR A 179 4.59 17.55 -10.26
N THR A 180 5.30 18.08 -9.26
CA THR A 180 5.61 19.52 -9.14
C THR A 180 6.90 19.92 -9.85
N LEU A 181 7.63 18.97 -10.46
CA LEU A 181 8.83 19.24 -11.23
C LEU A 181 8.48 19.97 -12.54
N GLU A 182 9.19 21.02 -12.86
CA GLU A 182 8.92 21.84 -14.04
C GLU A 182 9.18 21.12 -15.38
N HIS A 183 10.17 20.23 -15.42
CA HIS A 183 10.60 19.54 -16.65
C HIS A 183 10.86 18.04 -16.42
N PRO A 184 9.82 17.24 -16.11
CA PRO A 184 10.01 15.81 -15.96
C PRO A 184 10.31 15.13 -17.31
N THR A 185 11.18 14.15 -17.30
CA THR A 185 11.43 13.27 -18.45
C THR A 185 10.40 12.13 -18.42
N VAL A 186 9.44 12.20 -19.34
CA VAL A 186 8.43 11.15 -19.49
C VAL A 186 9.03 9.96 -20.22
N LEU A 187 9.03 8.80 -19.57
CA LEU A 187 9.54 7.55 -20.11
C LEU A 187 8.39 6.59 -20.47
N ASN A 188 8.59 5.77 -21.49
CA ASN A 188 7.77 4.62 -21.75
C ASN A 188 8.03 3.53 -20.70
N SER A 189 7.22 2.47 -20.69
CA SER A 189 7.30 1.40 -19.69
C SER A 189 8.68 0.73 -19.64
N GLU A 190 9.27 0.44 -20.81
CA GLU A 190 10.55 -0.24 -20.91
C GLU A 190 11.70 0.64 -20.43
N ASP A 191 11.74 1.88 -20.89
CA ASP A 191 12.80 2.83 -20.53
C ASP A 191 12.72 3.24 -19.06
N PHE A 192 11.52 3.28 -18.49
CA PHE A 192 11.36 3.50 -17.05
C PHE A 192 11.97 2.36 -16.22
N ILE A 193 11.71 1.10 -16.58
CA ILE A 193 12.33 -0.06 -15.92
C ILE A 193 13.85 -0.06 -16.10
N LYS A 194 14.35 0.29 -17.29
CA LYS A 194 15.81 0.42 -17.55
C LYS A 194 16.44 1.53 -16.70
N ALA A 195 15.76 2.64 -16.51
CA ALA A 195 16.23 3.73 -15.67
C ALA A 195 16.33 3.30 -14.19
N ILE A 196 15.32 2.60 -13.67
CA ILE A 196 15.34 2.01 -12.32
C ILE A 196 16.50 1.01 -12.19
N ARG A 197 16.68 0.13 -13.16
CA ARG A 197 17.77 -0.83 -13.18
C ARG A 197 19.14 -0.14 -13.10
N THR A 198 19.37 0.89 -13.90
CA THR A 198 20.63 1.65 -13.90
C THR A 198 20.90 2.28 -12.53
N THR A 199 19.88 2.84 -11.89
CA THR A 199 20.00 3.41 -10.55
C THR A 199 20.32 2.32 -9.52
N LEU A 200 19.64 1.16 -9.59
CA LEU A 200 19.89 0.03 -8.70
C LEU A 200 21.31 -0.54 -8.87
N GLU A 201 21.78 -0.74 -10.10
CA GLU A 201 23.15 -1.22 -10.38
C GLU A 201 24.21 -0.31 -9.75
N GLY A 202 23.98 1.01 -9.79
CA GLY A 202 24.82 1.97 -9.08
C GLY A 202 24.82 1.79 -7.56
N MET A 203 23.70 1.43 -6.96
CA MET A 203 23.58 1.18 -5.52
C MET A 203 24.13 -0.19 -5.09
N LEU A 204 24.19 -1.16 -5.98
CA LEU A 204 24.74 -2.50 -5.72
C LEU A 204 26.27 -2.55 -5.86
N SER A 205 26.84 -1.61 -6.63
CA SER A 205 28.28 -1.54 -6.88
C SER A 205 29.06 -0.83 -5.77
N LEU A 206 28.35 -0.25 -4.80
CA LEU A 206 28.91 0.42 -3.62
C LEU A 206 28.84 -0.49 -2.39
#